data_31fa493599756051d4b71cd0e6ab52b7
#
_entry.id   31fa493599756051d4b71cd0e6ab52b7
#
_cell.length_a   1.000
_cell.length_b   1.000
_cell.length_c   1.000
_cell.angle_alpha   90.00
_cell.angle_beta   90.00
_cell.angle_gamma   90.00
#
_symmetry.space_group_name_H-M   'P 1'
#
loop_
_entity.id
_entity.type
_entity.pdbx_description
1 polymer ?
#
loop_
_entity_poly.entity_id
_entity_poly.type
_entity_poly.pdbx_seq_one_letter_code
_entity_poly.pdbx_strand_id
1 'polypeptide(L)'
;YAIIFCHRYMEERDNGLEAREADITALSKAIVEISSSSLTTISGLVALMLMQLRIGFDMGIVLAKGIIFSMISVFLLMPGLLMLFNRPIERTRHRNLVPKIDFWGRAVVKLRYVLPPVFLAVVIACVFFSNRCEYVFSADSADFDNKPDWQIADEKVHDTFGEKNTIAVLVPRGDYDKEGKVLRRVEDLDNVTAATGLANIEVEDGRYLTDRMTPRQFAELAGVDVELSRLLFQAYGLSNEEYGAVFQDPDDYAVPLVDVFEFLCEQKDKGVVKLTDDQEEKVDDLQETLDQGLEQLRGEHWSRLVFTADVPEEGEETYALLDQIRAIAGSYYGDDVVLVGNSTNARDLSESFGQDNLKISVLTALFVMVILLFTFKSAGLPVLLVLTIQGSIWINFSFPYLTGTNLFFLSYLVVSSIQMGATIDYAIVITNRYMELKNYYKDRKQAAVEALSQSFPTILTSGSVMSVAGFLIAEISTDATIGSVGLALGRGTVTSIILVMTVLPQMLMLGDVIIEKTAITLNRNRKQRFHNGVMRVDGHLRGHVSGFVDGEFKGVLRGSVDALIESKYQELELEDEEESRHAEK
;
A
#
# COMPACT_ATOMS: atom_id res chain seq x y z
N TYR A 1 -16.35 -10.16 -6.37
CA TYR A 1 -17.07 -11.30 -5.73
C TYR A 1 -18.48 -11.45 -6.30
N ALA A 2 -19.27 -10.38 -6.40
CA ALA A 2 -20.62 -10.43 -6.98
C ALA A 2 -20.63 -10.99 -8.40
N ILE A 3 -19.66 -10.61 -9.25
CA ILE A 3 -19.52 -11.10 -10.63
C ILE A 3 -19.33 -12.63 -10.67
N ILE A 4 -18.49 -13.17 -9.79
CA ILE A 4 -18.23 -14.61 -9.68
C ILE A 4 -19.52 -15.34 -9.31
N PHE A 5 -20.25 -14.83 -8.32
CA PHE A 5 -21.51 -15.43 -7.90
C PHE A 5 -22.59 -15.36 -9.00
N CYS A 6 -22.76 -14.20 -9.64
CA CYS A 6 -23.70 -14.05 -10.76
C CYS A 6 -23.37 -14.99 -11.91
N HIS A 7 -22.08 -15.12 -12.25
CA HIS A 7 -21.66 -16.01 -13.34
C HIS A 7 -21.99 -17.48 -13.01
N ARG A 8 -21.73 -17.93 -11.78
CA ARG A 8 -22.12 -19.27 -11.32
C ARG A 8 -23.62 -19.47 -11.35
N TYR A 9 -24.40 -18.48 -10.92
CA TYR A 9 -25.86 -18.54 -11.00
C TYR A 9 -26.36 -18.69 -12.44
N MET A 10 -25.81 -17.89 -13.36
CA MET A 10 -26.18 -17.97 -14.78
C MET A 10 -25.80 -19.33 -15.40
N GLU A 11 -24.63 -19.88 -15.03
CA GLU A 11 -24.18 -21.22 -15.46
C GLU A 11 -25.16 -22.31 -15.01
N GLU A 12 -25.62 -22.28 -13.75
CA GLU A 12 -26.58 -23.24 -13.23
C GLU A 12 -27.98 -23.09 -13.87
N ARG A 13 -28.37 -21.84 -14.20
CA ARG A 13 -29.61 -21.56 -14.99
C ARG A 13 -29.50 -22.12 -16.41
N ASP A 14 -28.35 -22.01 -17.04
CA ASP A 14 -28.11 -22.54 -18.40
C ASP A 14 -28.09 -24.07 -18.42
N ASN A 15 -27.71 -24.71 -17.30
CA ASN A 15 -27.81 -26.14 -17.09
C ASN A 15 -29.26 -26.63 -16.84
N GLY A 16 -30.25 -25.73 -16.83
CA GLY A 16 -31.66 -26.06 -16.74
C GLY A 16 -32.24 -26.12 -15.33
N LEU A 17 -31.48 -25.74 -14.28
CA LEU A 17 -32.00 -25.70 -12.92
C LEU A 17 -33.01 -24.58 -12.73
N GLU A 18 -34.02 -24.77 -11.88
CA GLU A 18 -34.94 -23.71 -11.47
C GLU A 18 -34.18 -22.59 -10.73
N ALA A 19 -34.75 -21.37 -10.74
CA ALA A 19 -34.07 -20.19 -10.17
C ALA A 19 -33.60 -20.40 -8.74
N ARG A 20 -34.41 -21.02 -7.89
CA ARG A 20 -34.09 -21.29 -6.47
C ARG A 20 -33.00 -22.34 -6.30
N GLU A 21 -33.06 -23.41 -7.09
CA GLU A 21 -32.08 -24.49 -7.03
C GLU A 21 -30.74 -24.03 -7.63
N ALA A 22 -30.81 -23.25 -8.71
CA ALA A 22 -29.63 -22.62 -9.30
C ALA A 22 -28.93 -21.68 -8.32
N ASP A 23 -29.68 -20.89 -7.55
CA ASP A 23 -29.15 -19.96 -6.56
C ASP A 23 -28.47 -20.69 -5.40
N ILE A 24 -29.10 -21.73 -4.85
CA ILE A 24 -28.52 -22.57 -3.78
C ILE A 24 -27.25 -23.28 -4.26
N THR A 25 -27.27 -23.84 -5.46
CA THR A 25 -26.13 -24.56 -6.03
C THR A 25 -24.98 -23.59 -6.33
N ALA A 26 -25.29 -22.45 -6.94
CA ALA A 26 -24.32 -21.40 -7.22
C ALA A 26 -23.68 -20.87 -5.94
N LEU A 27 -24.48 -20.61 -4.89
CA LEU A 27 -23.99 -20.15 -3.59
C LEU A 27 -23.03 -21.19 -2.97
N SER A 28 -23.41 -22.46 -2.96
CA SER A 28 -22.58 -23.55 -2.42
C SER A 28 -21.21 -23.65 -3.12
N LYS A 29 -21.18 -23.47 -4.44
CA LYS A 29 -19.93 -23.49 -5.24
C LYS A 29 -19.13 -22.17 -5.05
N ALA A 30 -19.82 -21.04 -5.07
CA ALA A 30 -19.20 -19.73 -4.98
C ALA A 30 -18.62 -19.40 -3.59
N ILE A 31 -19.20 -19.92 -2.50
CA ILE A 31 -18.69 -19.68 -1.14
C ILE A 31 -17.21 -20.06 -1.02
N VAL A 32 -16.80 -21.20 -1.54
CA VAL A 32 -15.40 -21.66 -1.44
C VAL A 32 -14.48 -20.75 -2.25
N GLU A 33 -14.88 -20.40 -3.48
CA GLU A 33 -14.09 -19.53 -4.35
C GLU A 33 -13.96 -18.11 -3.77
N ILE A 34 -15.07 -17.50 -3.39
CA ILE A 34 -15.12 -16.14 -2.85
C ILE A 34 -14.41 -16.07 -1.49
N SER A 35 -14.59 -17.05 -0.61
CA SER A 35 -13.94 -17.05 0.71
C SER A 35 -12.42 -17.19 0.58
N SER A 36 -11.94 -18.08 -0.30
CA SER A 36 -10.49 -18.21 -0.51
C SER A 36 -9.88 -16.95 -1.12
N SER A 37 -10.54 -16.35 -2.10
CA SER A 37 -10.16 -15.11 -2.73
C SER A 37 -10.17 -13.93 -1.74
N SER A 38 -11.25 -13.76 -0.97
CA SER A 38 -11.31 -12.71 0.05
C SER A 38 -10.23 -12.88 1.12
N LEU A 39 -9.94 -14.12 1.52
CA LEU A 39 -8.93 -14.40 2.54
C LEU A 39 -7.51 -14.09 2.03
N THR A 40 -7.21 -14.38 0.75
CA THR A 40 -5.92 -14.01 0.15
C THR A 40 -5.74 -12.49 0.09
N THR A 41 -6.79 -11.74 -0.27
CA THR A 41 -6.73 -10.28 -0.30
C THR A 41 -6.59 -9.69 1.11
N ILE A 42 -7.37 -10.17 2.08
CA ILE A 42 -7.26 -9.75 3.48
C ILE A 42 -5.86 -10.05 4.02
N SER A 43 -5.27 -11.18 3.67
CA SER A 43 -3.92 -11.55 4.14
C SER A 43 -2.83 -10.61 3.62
N GLY A 44 -2.95 -10.13 2.38
CA GLY A 44 -2.06 -9.10 1.84
C GLY A 44 -2.17 -7.77 2.62
N LEU A 45 -3.40 -7.38 2.96
CA LEU A 45 -3.65 -6.18 3.76
C LEU A 45 -3.21 -6.34 5.22
N VAL A 46 -3.31 -7.55 5.80
CA VAL A 46 -2.74 -7.85 7.13
C VAL A 46 -1.21 -7.75 7.11
N ALA A 47 -0.56 -8.17 6.02
CA ALA A 47 0.88 -7.97 5.89
C ALA A 47 1.23 -6.46 5.86
N LEU A 48 0.43 -5.63 5.20
CA LEU A 48 0.59 -4.17 5.19
C LEU A 48 0.44 -3.56 6.60
N MET A 49 -0.45 -4.11 7.46
CA MET A 49 -0.59 -3.66 8.84
C MET A 49 0.65 -3.89 9.72
N LEU A 50 1.57 -4.76 9.30
CA LEU A 50 2.81 -5.07 10.01
C LEU A 50 3.99 -4.16 9.61
N MET A 51 3.73 -3.14 8.86
CA MET A 51 4.65 -2.07 8.50
C MET A 51 5.04 -1.24 9.72
N GLN A 52 6.25 -0.69 9.76
CA GLN A 52 6.71 0.18 10.85
C GLN A 52 5.92 1.49 10.88
N LEU A 53 5.55 2.01 9.70
CA LEU A 53 4.79 3.23 9.57
C LEU A 53 3.31 3.00 9.90
N ARG A 54 2.76 3.82 10.79
CA ARG A 54 1.36 3.72 11.23
C ARG A 54 0.34 3.83 10.08
N ILE A 55 0.68 4.54 9.02
CA ILE A 55 -0.16 4.67 7.83
C ILE A 55 -0.48 3.30 7.19
N GLY A 56 0.47 2.35 7.21
CA GLY A 56 0.24 0.99 6.72
C GLY A 56 -0.81 0.24 7.53
N PHE A 57 -0.83 0.41 8.86
CA PHE A 57 -1.85 -0.16 9.73
C PHE A 57 -3.24 0.43 9.44
N ASP A 58 -3.35 1.76 9.34
CA ASP A 58 -4.61 2.45 9.13
C ASP A 58 -5.21 2.09 7.76
N MET A 59 -4.42 2.11 6.70
CA MET A 59 -4.84 1.70 5.36
C MET A 59 -5.22 0.22 5.32
N GLY A 60 -4.39 -0.65 5.90
CA GLY A 60 -4.62 -2.09 5.94
C GLY A 60 -5.95 -2.45 6.60
N ILE A 61 -6.26 -1.85 7.77
CA ILE A 61 -7.49 -2.15 8.50
C ILE A 61 -8.74 -1.61 7.78
N VAL A 62 -8.66 -0.42 7.18
CA VAL A 62 -9.79 0.17 6.44
C VAL A 62 -10.14 -0.67 5.21
N LEU A 63 -9.13 -1.04 4.42
CA LEU A 63 -9.33 -1.86 3.22
C LEU A 63 -9.79 -3.28 3.58
N ALA A 64 -9.22 -3.91 4.62
CA ALA A 64 -9.64 -5.23 5.07
C ALA A 64 -11.10 -5.27 5.54
N LYS A 65 -11.55 -4.25 6.30
CA LYS A 65 -12.97 -4.08 6.67
C LYS A 65 -13.85 -4.00 5.42
N GLY A 66 -13.45 -3.21 4.41
CA GLY A 66 -14.19 -3.07 3.16
C GLY A 66 -14.39 -4.42 2.45
N ILE A 67 -13.35 -5.26 2.40
CA ILE A 67 -13.43 -6.61 1.81
C ILE A 67 -14.35 -7.52 2.63
N ILE A 68 -14.25 -7.50 3.95
CA ILE A 68 -15.12 -8.31 4.83
C ILE A 68 -16.58 -7.92 4.63
N PHE A 69 -16.92 -6.63 4.65
CA PHE A 69 -18.27 -6.17 4.41
C PHE A 69 -18.78 -6.49 3.01
N SER A 70 -17.92 -6.36 1.98
CA SER A 70 -18.24 -6.76 0.61
C SER A 70 -18.56 -8.26 0.51
N MET A 71 -17.77 -9.11 1.14
CA MET A 71 -17.99 -10.56 1.17
C MET A 71 -19.30 -10.90 1.86
N ILE A 72 -19.59 -10.31 3.04
CA ILE A 72 -20.83 -10.51 3.78
C ILE A 72 -22.03 -10.05 2.93
N SER A 73 -21.93 -8.89 2.30
CA SER A 73 -22.98 -8.35 1.43
C SER A 73 -23.28 -9.29 0.26
N VAL A 74 -22.25 -9.85 -0.38
CA VAL A 74 -22.44 -10.80 -1.48
C VAL A 74 -23.14 -12.07 -1.01
N PHE A 75 -22.75 -12.64 0.13
CA PHE A 75 -23.37 -13.88 0.61
C PHE A 75 -24.82 -13.68 1.15
N LEU A 76 -25.13 -12.51 1.71
CA LEU A 76 -26.43 -12.27 2.30
C LEU A 76 -27.44 -11.59 1.33
N LEU A 77 -26.97 -10.63 0.53
CA LEU A 77 -27.87 -9.82 -0.30
C LEU A 77 -28.02 -10.36 -1.72
N MET A 78 -26.93 -10.87 -2.33
CA MET A 78 -26.98 -11.27 -3.75
C MET A 78 -27.97 -12.41 -4.03
N PRO A 79 -28.07 -13.49 -3.22
CA PRO A 79 -29.08 -14.51 -3.44
C PRO A 79 -30.49 -13.94 -3.47
N GLY A 80 -30.82 -13.11 -2.49
CA GLY A 80 -32.13 -12.44 -2.41
C GLY A 80 -32.42 -11.53 -3.61
N LEU A 81 -31.41 -10.77 -4.06
CA LEU A 81 -31.53 -9.90 -5.22
C LEU A 81 -31.70 -10.69 -6.53
N LEU A 82 -30.94 -11.76 -6.73
CA LEU A 82 -31.09 -12.61 -7.92
C LEU A 82 -32.46 -13.25 -7.99
N MET A 83 -32.99 -13.71 -6.87
CA MET A 83 -34.37 -14.25 -6.79
C MET A 83 -35.42 -13.16 -7.07
N LEU A 84 -35.29 -11.97 -6.48
CA LEU A 84 -36.19 -10.85 -6.66
C LEU A 84 -36.23 -10.35 -8.12
N PHE A 85 -35.05 -10.25 -8.74
CA PHE A 85 -34.89 -9.73 -10.11
C PHE A 85 -34.80 -10.85 -11.16
N ASN A 86 -35.09 -12.10 -10.84
CA ASN A 86 -34.98 -13.21 -11.80
C ASN A 86 -35.78 -12.95 -13.10
N ARG A 87 -37.05 -12.52 -12.99
CA ARG A 87 -37.90 -12.22 -14.18
C ARG A 87 -37.37 -11.07 -15.05
N PRO A 88 -36.95 -9.91 -14.49
CA PRO A 88 -36.27 -8.87 -15.25
C PRO A 88 -34.99 -9.35 -15.92
N ILE A 89 -34.14 -10.13 -15.21
CA ILE A 89 -32.89 -10.66 -15.73
C ILE A 89 -33.14 -11.55 -16.95
N GLU A 90 -34.12 -12.45 -16.87
CA GLU A 90 -34.48 -13.32 -18.00
C GLU A 90 -35.04 -12.53 -19.21
N ARG A 91 -35.84 -11.47 -18.95
CA ARG A 91 -36.40 -10.62 -20.03
C ARG A 91 -35.36 -9.76 -20.74
N THR A 92 -34.33 -9.33 -20.00
CA THR A 92 -33.24 -8.49 -20.56
C THR A 92 -32.04 -9.30 -21.02
N ARG A 93 -32.16 -10.64 -20.99
CA ARG A 93 -31.10 -11.53 -21.44
C ARG A 93 -30.83 -11.31 -22.91
N HIS A 94 -29.63 -10.86 -23.23
CA HIS A 94 -29.13 -10.68 -24.58
C HIS A 94 -28.02 -11.70 -24.89
N ARG A 95 -27.69 -11.79 -26.18
CA ARG A 95 -26.57 -12.63 -26.63
C ARG A 95 -25.28 -12.23 -25.93
N ASN A 96 -24.52 -13.23 -25.50
CA ASN A 96 -23.24 -12.98 -24.89
C ASN A 96 -22.32 -12.20 -25.84
N LEU A 97 -21.92 -10.98 -25.44
CA LEU A 97 -21.07 -10.10 -26.22
C LEU A 97 -19.61 -10.50 -26.17
N VAL A 98 -19.22 -11.26 -25.12
CA VAL A 98 -17.84 -11.73 -24.96
C VAL A 98 -17.62 -12.93 -25.86
N PRO A 99 -16.72 -12.84 -26.87
CA PRO A 99 -16.47 -13.93 -27.79
C PRO A 99 -15.78 -15.11 -27.10
N LYS A 100 -16.01 -16.32 -27.59
CA LYS A 100 -15.20 -17.49 -27.24
C LYS A 100 -13.79 -17.31 -27.78
N ILE A 101 -12.78 -17.52 -26.92
CA ILE A 101 -11.36 -17.30 -27.24
C ILE A 101 -10.61 -18.60 -27.54
N ASP A 102 -11.28 -19.61 -28.12
CA ASP A 102 -10.65 -20.90 -28.41
C ASP A 102 -9.41 -20.78 -29.32
N PHE A 103 -9.42 -19.79 -30.23
CA PHE A 103 -8.25 -19.49 -31.05
C PHE A 103 -7.06 -19.05 -30.19
N TRP A 104 -7.29 -18.13 -29.23
CA TRP A 104 -6.27 -17.66 -28.30
C TRP A 104 -5.78 -18.80 -27.42
N GLY A 105 -6.68 -19.59 -26.84
CA GLY A 105 -6.32 -20.74 -26.02
C GLY A 105 -5.42 -21.73 -26.77
N ARG A 106 -5.74 -22.04 -28.03
CA ARG A 106 -4.90 -22.90 -28.87
C ARG A 106 -3.52 -22.30 -29.17
N ALA A 107 -3.45 -20.98 -29.42
CA ALA A 107 -2.19 -20.28 -29.62
C ALA A 107 -1.32 -20.31 -28.36
N VAL A 108 -1.89 -20.02 -27.19
CA VAL A 108 -1.22 -20.08 -25.89
C VAL A 108 -0.66 -21.48 -25.62
N VAL A 109 -1.47 -22.52 -25.79
CA VAL A 109 -1.07 -23.91 -25.58
C VAL A 109 0.03 -24.36 -26.58
N LYS A 110 0.02 -23.85 -27.81
CA LYS A 110 1.07 -24.13 -28.80
C LYS A 110 2.43 -23.56 -28.37
N LEU A 111 2.43 -22.39 -27.72
CA LEU A 111 3.66 -21.69 -27.28
C LEU A 111 4.16 -22.14 -25.88
N ARG A 112 3.63 -23.25 -25.33
CA ARG A 112 3.89 -23.69 -23.95
C ARG A 112 5.35 -23.92 -23.56
N TYR A 113 6.25 -24.13 -24.52
CA TYR A 113 7.69 -24.30 -24.26
C TYR A 113 8.49 -23.01 -24.44
N VAL A 114 7.87 -21.97 -25.03
CA VAL A 114 8.54 -20.70 -25.35
C VAL A 114 8.17 -19.63 -24.31
N LEU A 115 6.89 -19.47 -23.98
CA LEU A 115 6.43 -18.39 -23.10
C LEU A 115 6.93 -18.50 -21.66
N PRO A 116 6.98 -19.68 -20.98
CA PRO A 116 7.48 -19.74 -19.61
C PRO A 116 8.94 -19.34 -19.46
N PRO A 117 9.91 -19.79 -20.32
CA PRO A 117 11.27 -19.30 -20.23
C PRO A 117 11.42 -17.82 -20.61
N VAL A 118 10.63 -17.32 -21.58
CA VAL A 118 10.59 -15.88 -21.90
C VAL A 118 10.07 -15.08 -20.71
N PHE A 119 8.99 -15.54 -20.09
CA PHE A 119 8.47 -14.92 -18.87
C PHE A 119 9.53 -14.87 -17.77
N LEU A 120 10.25 -15.97 -17.53
CA LEU A 120 11.31 -15.99 -16.52
C LEU A 120 12.41 -14.98 -16.83
N ALA A 121 12.85 -14.88 -18.09
CA ALA A 121 13.85 -13.90 -18.52
C ALA A 121 13.37 -12.45 -18.34
N VAL A 122 12.10 -12.18 -18.71
CA VAL A 122 11.47 -10.87 -18.50
C VAL A 122 11.37 -10.53 -17.01
N VAL A 123 10.95 -11.48 -16.17
CA VAL A 123 10.86 -11.26 -14.72
C VAL A 123 12.24 -10.95 -14.13
N ILE A 124 13.28 -11.67 -14.50
CA ILE A 124 14.65 -11.40 -14.03
C ILE A 124 15.09 -9.97 -14.41
N ALA A 125 14.83 -9.56 -15.66
CA ALA A 125 15.13 -8.19 -16.09
C ALA A 125 14.30 -7.15 -15.32
N CYS A 126 13.00 -7.42 -15.11
CA CYS A 126 12.11 -6.50 -14.39
C CYS A 126 12.43 -6.40 -12.89
N VAL A 127 12.90 -7.46 -12.25
CA VAL A 127 13.44 -7.41 -10.87
C VAL A 127 14.61 -6.43 -10.80
N PHE A 128 15.52 -6.49 -11.77
CA PHE A 128 16.64 -5.56 -11.82
C PHE A 128 16.19 -4.10 -12.02
N PHE A 129 15.24 -3.85 -12.90
CA PHE A 129 14.70 -2.51 -13.15
C PHE A 129 13.86 -1.99 -11.97
N SER A 130 13.01 -2.83 -11.40
CA SER A 130 12.20 -2.47 -10.23
C SER A 130 13.06 -2.09 -9.00
N ASN A 131 14.19 -2.75 -8.80
CA ASN A 131 15.12 -2.41 -7.71
C ASN A 131 15.95 -1.14 -7.97
N ARG A 132 15.90 -0.60 -9.18
CA ARG A 132 16.55 0.67 -9.56
C ARG A 132 15.54 1.80 -9.78
N CYS A 133 14.28 1.56 -9.46
CA CYS A 133 13.27 2.61 -9.49
C CYS A 133 13.61 3.68 -8.45
N GLU A 134 13.56 4.92 -8.85
CA GLU A 134 13.74 6.05 -7.95
C GLU A 134 12.45 6.26 -7.15
N TYR A 135 12.56 6.09 -5.83
CA TYR A 135 11.46 6.32 -4.92
C TYR A 135 11.58 7.70 -4.31
N VAL A 136 10.45 8.41 -4.25
CA VAL A 136 10.32 9.68 -3.54
C VAL A 136 9.47 9.48 -2.29
N PHE A 137 9.81 10.22 -1.24
CA PHE A 137 9.23 10.08 0.09
C PHE A 137 8.37 11.29 0.48
N SER A 138 8.53 12.43 -0.21
CA SER A 138 7.58 13.54 -0.17
C SER A 138 6.53 13.38 -1.25
N ALA A 139 5.28 13.70 -0.94
CA ALA A 139 4.20 13.67 -1.92
C ALA A 139 4.37 14.75 -2.99
N ASP A 140 5.02 15.87 -2.62
CA ASP A 140 5.25 17.02 -3.51
C ASP A 140 6.36 16.74 -4.53
N SER A 141 7.28 15.82 -4.21
CA SER A 141 8.36 15.39 -5.10
C SER A 141 7.92 14.32 -6.12
N ALA A 142 6.67 13.81 -6.02
CA ALA A 142 6.19 12.77 -6.92
C ALA A 142 5.83 13.32 -8.30
N ASP A 143 6.38 12.72 -9.37
CA ASP A 143 6.03 13.03 -10.75
C ASP A 143 4.58 12.63 -11.03
N PHE A 144 3.71 13.61 -11.22
CA PHE A 144 2.32 13.42 -11.53
C PHE A 144 1.80 14.47 -12.53
N ASP A 145 1.09 14.02 -13.57
CA ASP A 145 0.69 14.92 -14.67
C ASP A 145 -0.44 15.89 -14.28
N ASN A 146 -1.33 15.48 -13.37
CA ASN A 146 -2.51 16.25 -12.99
C ASN A 146 -2.26 17.06 -11.70
N LYS A 147 -1.37 18.08 -11.81
CA LYS A 147 -0.99 18.90 -10.66
C LYS A 147 -2.11 19.87 -10.28
N PRO A 148 -2.41 20.06 -8.98
CA PRO A 148 -3.34 21.08 -8.51
C PRO A 148 -2.75 22.50 -8.71
N ASP A 149 -3.62 23.51 -8.77
CA ASP A 149 -3.23 24.91 -9.02
C ASP A 149 -2.17 25.42 -8.02
N TRP A 150 -2.23 24.99 -6.76
CA TRP A 150 -1.26 25.38 -5.74
C TRP A 150 0.14 24.81 -6.03
N GLN A 151 0.24 23.57 -6.51
CA GLN A 151 1.52 22.95 -6.86
C GLN A 151 2.14 23.60 -8.10
N ILE A 152 1.30 23.97 -9.09
CA ILE A 152 1.76 24.73 -10.26
C ILE A 152 2.28 26.11 -9.84
N ALA A 153 1.63 26.75 -8.86
CA ALA A 153 2.08 28.02 -8.33
C ALA A 153 3.39 27.90 -7.55
N ASP A 154 3.53 26.85 -6.76
CA ASP A 154 4.73 26.54 -5.97
C ASP A 154 5.94 26.25 -6.87
N GLU A 155 5.78 25.40 -7.90
CA GLU A 155 6.82 25.18 -8.92
C GLU A 155 7.28 26.49 -9.57
N LYS A 156 6.34 27.38 -9.89
CA LYS A 156 6.68 28.68 -10.47
C LYS A 156 7.47 29.59 -9.51
N VAL A 157 7.20 29.45 -8.20
CA VAL A 157 7.99 30.13 -7.15
C VAL A 157 9.39 29.53 -7.10
N HIS A 158 9.50 28.21 -7.08
CA HIS A 158 10.78 27.51 -7.06
C HIS A 158 11.62 27.79 -8.32
N ASP A 159 11.01 27.79 -9.51
CA ASP A 159 11.68 28.13 -10.77
C ASP A 159 12.21 29.56 -10.78
N THR A 160 11.55 30.50 -10.08
CA THR A 160 11.88 31.93 -10.08
C THR A 160 12.90 32.30 -9.01
N PHE A 161 12.75 31.74 -7.81
CA PHE A 161 13.52 32.11 -6.60
C PHE A 161 14.51 31.03 -6.12
N GLY A 162 14.56 29.90 -6.80
CA GLY A 162 15.29 28.69 -6.35
C GLY A 162 14.53 27.90 -5.30
N GLU A 163 14.86 26.64 -5.19
CA GLU A 163 14.33 25.75 -4.16
C GLU A 163 15.06 26.03 -2.84
N LYS A 164 14.30 26.31 -1.78
CA LYS A 164 14.85 26.58 -0.45
C LYS A 164 14.36 25.52 0.53
N ASN A 165 15.27 24.68 0.93
CA ASN A 165 15.01 23.63 1.91
C ASN A 165 15.24 24.18 3.33
N THR A 166 14.25 24.04 4.21
CA THR A 166 14.31 24.50 5.59
C THR A 166 14.45 23.34 6.56
N ILE A 167 15.54 23.35 7.32
CA ILE A 167 15.88 22.33 8.31
C ILE A 167 15.88 22.98 9.68
N ALA A 168 15.07 22.49 10.62
CA ALA A 168 15.08 22.94 11.99
C ALA A 168 15.86 21.94 12.86
N VAL A 169 16.68 22.48 13.76
CA VAL A 169 17.43 21.73 14.76
C VAL A 169 17.00 22.18 16.14
N LEU A 170 16.49 21.23 16.93
CA LEU A 170 16.15 21.46 18.32
C LEU A 170 17.33 21.05 19.20
N VAL A 171 17.74 21.95 20.08
CA VAL A 171 18.81 21.75 21.07
C VAL A 171 18.30 22.11 22.45
N PRO A 172 18.85 21.56 23.54
CA PRO A 172 18.50 21.96 24.91
C PRO A 172 18.73 23.45 25.13
N ARG A 173 17.72 24.14 25.69
CA ARG A 173 17.74 25.57 25.97
C ARG A 173 18.77 25.94 27.03
N GLY A 174 19.37 27.14 26.93
CA GLY A 174 20.08 27.82 28.02
C GLY A 174 21.57 28.05 27.79
N ASP A 175 22.15 27.50 26.69
CA ASP A 175 23.57 27.74 26.36
C ASP A 175 23.71 28.48 25.04
N TYR A 176 23.49 29.79 25.04
CA TYR A 176 23.56 30.63 23.85
C TYR A 176 24.94 30.64 23.16
N ASP A 177 26.03 30.41 23.97
CA ASP A 177 27.37 30.29 23.40
C ASP A 177 27.54 29.06 22.52
N LYS A 178 26.92 27.92 22.93
CA LYS A 178 26.89 26.73 22.10
C LYS A 178 25.98 26.90 20.89
N GLU A 179 24.79 27.48 21.09
CA GLU A 179 23.86 27.79 20.00
C GLU A 179 24.55 28.63 18.90
N GLY A 180 25.23 29.73 19.30
CA GLY A 180 25.96 30.59 18.39
C GLY A 180 27.13 29.91 17.66
N LYS A 181 27.79 28.92 18.31
CA LYS A 181 28.83 28.12 17.67
C LYS A 181 28.26 27.13 16.66
N VAL A 182 27.12 26.52 16.94
CA VAL A 182 26.42 25.61 16.03
C VAL A 182 25.94 26.41 14.81
N LEU A 183 25.26 27.55 15.01
CA LEU A 183 24.77 28.40 13.94
C LEU A 183 25.90 28.76 12.96
N ARG A 184 27.00 29.34 13.46
CA ARG A 184 28.14 29.72 12.61
C ARG A 184 28.77 28.55 11.87
N ARG A 185 28.97 27.38 12.54
CA ARG A 185 29.61 26.23 11.90
C ARG A 185 28.74 25.57 10.85
N VAL A 186 27.40 25.62 11.00
CA VAL A 186 26.49 25.10 9.99
C VAL A 186 26.33 26.10 8.84
N GLU A 187 26.34 27.40 9.14
CA GLU A 187 26.31 28.45 8.11
C GLU A 187 27.55 28.44 7.21
N ASP A 188 28.71 28.01 7.73
CA ASP A 188 29.96 27.84 6.98
C ASP A 188 29.92 26.66 5.99
N LEU A 189 28.86 25.82 5.95
CA LEU A 189 28.71 24.74 4.98
C LEU A 189 28.30 25.28 3.61
N ASP A 190 28.89 24.72 2.53
CA ASP A 190 28.76 25.22 1.16
C ASP A 190 27.30 25.36 0.66
N ASN A 191 26.40 24.50 1.14
CA ASN A 191 25.01 24.43 0.70
C ASN A 191 24.02 25.14 1.65
N VAL A 192 24.49 25.78 2.72
CA VAL A 192 23.65 26.53 3.66
C VAL A 192 23.67 28.00 3.29
N THR A 193 22.50 28.57 3.03
CA THR A 193 22.34 29.98 2.60
C THR A 193 21.98 30.91 3.72
N ALA A 194 21.36 30.39 4.79
CA ALA A 194 21.01 31.17 5.98
C ALA A 194 20.92 30.27 7.22
N ALA A 195 21.28 30.87 8.34
CA ALA A 195 21.10 30.29 9.68
C ALA A 195 20.36 31.31 10.56
N THR A 196 19.35 30.87 11.29
CA THR A 196 18.55 31.72 12.18
C THR A 196 18.36 31.04 13.54
N GLY A 197 18.70 31.74 14.58
CA GLY A 197 18.49 31.32 15.96
C GLY A 197 18.63 32.53 16.88
N LEU A 198 18.28 32.41 18.15
CA LEU A 198 18.36 33.53 19.08
C LEU A 198 19.78 34.12 19.18
N ALA A 199 20.80 33.27 19.04
CA ALA A 199 22.19 33.65 19.22
C ALA A 199 22.80 34.43 18.04
N ASN A 200 22.07 34.62 16.93
CA ASN A 200 22.52 35.44 15.79
C ASN A 200 21.51 36.50 15.35
N ILE A 201 20.49 36.80 16.18
CA ILE A 201 19.61 37.94 15.96
C ILE A 201 20.36 39.22 16.35
N GLU A 202 20.63 40.06 15.38
CA GLU A 202 21.26 41.35 15.58
C GLU A 202 20.22 42.39 16.04
N VAL A 203 20.54 43.13 17.12
CA VAL A 203 19.67 44.16 17.70
C VAL A 203 20.16 45.56 17.32
N GLU A 204 21.47 45.75 17.28
CA GLU A 204 22.17 46.99 16.88
C GLU A 204 23.50 46.61 16.23
N ASP A 205 24.10 47.47 15.45
CA ASP A 205 25.36 47.25 14.72
C ASP A 205 26.39 46.42 15.50
N GLY A 206 26.49 45.11 15.16
CA GLY A 206 27.44 44.19 15.74
C GLY A 206 27.10 43.66 17.13
N ARG A 207 25.87 43.86 17.63
CA ARG A 207 25.39 43.34 18.92
C ARG A 207 24.24 42.38 18.70
N TYR A 208 24.33 41.19 19.32
CA TYR A 208 23.34 40.13 19.22
C TYR A 208 22.44 40.06 20.46
N LEU A 209 21.23 39.57 20.29
CA LEU A 209 20.22 39.45 21.33
C LEU A 209 20.69 38.62 22.55
N THR A 210 21.62 37.70 22.34
CA THR A 210 22.19 36.82 23.37
C THR A 210 23.54 37.31 23.93
N ASP A 211 24.05 38.46 23.44
CA ASP A 211 25.30 39.02 23.97
C ASP A 211 25.15 39.34 25.45
N ARG A 212 26.20 39.05 26.22
CA ARG A 212 26.22 39.41 27.62
C ARG A 212 26.55 40.90 27.78
N MET A 213 25.66 41.63 28.45
CA MET A 213 25.79 43.04 28.71
C MET A 213 25.94 43.35 30.19
N THR A 214 26.75 44.35 30.47
CA THR A 214 26.83 44.94 31.82
C THR A 214 25.66 45.92 32.03
N PRO A 215 25.30 46.30 33.28
CA PRO A 215 24.22 47.24 33.55
C PRO A 215 24.36 48.56 32.80
N ARG A 216 25.60 49.04 32.60
CA ARG A 216 25.87 50.29 31.86
C ARG A 216 25.60 50.14 30.36
N GLN A 217 26.03 49.04 29.77
CA GLN A 217 25.77 48.78 28.33
C GLN A 217 24.29 48.59 28.07
N PHE A 218 23.56 47.89 28.94
CA PHE A 218 22.12 47.73 28.86
C PHE A 218 21.38 49.08 28.99
N ALA A 219 21.77 49.91 29.96
CA ALA A 219 21.18 51.24 30.12
C ALA A 219 21.31 52.12 28.86
N GLU A 220 22.48 52.05 28.20
CA GLU A 220 22.73 52.78 26.95
C GLU A 220 21.84 52.28 25.81
N LEU A 221 21.70 50.96 25.64
CA LEU A 221 20.91 50.33 24.60
C LEU A 221 19.40 50.52 24.83
N ALA A 222 18.89 50.27 26.00
CA ALA A 222 17.47 50.34 26.35
C ALA A 222 16.99 51.78 26.61
N GLY A 223 17.90 52.75 26.66
CA GLY A 223 17.59 54.13 26.97
C GLY A 223 17.04 54.37 28.39
N VAL A 224 17.40 53.50 29.32
CA VAL A 224 16.99 53.60 30.73
C VAL A 224 18.09 54.18 31.61
N ASP A 225 17.74 54.61 32.84
CA ASP A 225 18.72 55.13 33.79
C ASP A 225 19.69 54.02 34.26
N VAL A 226 20.99 54.37 34.37
CA VAL A 226 22.04 53.43 34.81
C VAL A 226 21.77 52.87 36.21
N GLU A 227 21.22 53.66 37.12
CA GLU A 227 20.88 53.22 38.48
C GLU A 227 19.70 52.23 38.45
N LEU A 228 18.71 52.46 37.56
CA LEU A 228 17.61 51.52 37.35
C LEU A 228 18.13 50.22 36.77
N SER A 229 19.04 50.29 35.80
CA SER A 229 19.68 49.12 35.20
C SER A 229 20.46 48.31 36.23
N ARG A 230 21.23 48.93 37.11
CA ARG A 230 21.93 48.26 38.20
C ARG A 230 20.97 47.52 39.13
N LEU A 231 19.89 48.17 39.55
CA LEU A 231 18.86 47.57 40.40
C LEU A 231 18.19 46.36 39.71
N LEU A 232 17.92 46.47 38.39
CA LEU A 232 17.34 45.41 37.60
C LEU A 232 18.26 44.18 37.54
N PHE A 233 19.55 44.39 37.28
CA PHE A 233 20.54 43.31 37.23
C PHE A 233 20.75 42.68 38.61
N GLN A 234 20.72 43.46 39.71
CA GLN A 234 20.76 42.90 41.06
C GLN A 234 19.53 42.04 41.40
N ALA A 235 18.34 42.53 41.01
CA ALA A 235 17.09 41.78 41.20
C ALA A 235 17.07 40.51 40.37
N TYR A 236 17.54 40.53 39.13
CA TYR A 236 17.69 39.38 38.26
C TYR A 236 18.64 38.33 38.87
N GLY A 237 19.82 38.77 39.34
CA GLY A 237 20.81 37.91 39.99
C GLY A 237 20.29 37.26 41.28
N LEU A 238 19.41 37.94 42.02
CA LEU A 238 18.77 37.39 43.23
C LEU A 238 17.68 36.35 42.88
N SER A 239 17.03 36.49 41.75
CA SER A 239 15.98 35.57 41.30
C SER A 239 16.53 34.33 40.59
N ASN A 240 17.79 34.35 40.15
CA ASN A 240 18.45 33.28 39.40
C ASN A 240 19.60 32.67 40.18
N GLU A 241 19.50 31.36 40.55
CA GLU A 241 20.50 30.65 41.34
C GLU A 241 21.90 30.63 40.69
N GLU A 242 21.95 30.64 39.36
CA GLU A 242 23.19 30.61 38.58
C GLU A 242 24.06 31.85 38.80
N TYR A 243 23.45 32.98 39.13
CA TYR A 243 24.09 34.27 39.26
C TYR A 243 24.17 34.77 40.72
N GLY A 244 23.63 34.06 41.68
CA GLY A 244 23.55 34.47 43.09
C GLY A 244 24.89 34.64 43.83
N ALA A 245 26.02 34.19 43.26
CA ALA A 245 27.36 34.29 43.86
C ALA A 245 28.16 35.53 43.42
N VAL A 246 27.68 36.36 42.51
CA VAL A 246 28.45 37.48 41.85
C VAL A 246 28.19 38.85 42.47
N PHE A 247 27.71 38.92 43.69
CA PHE A 247 27.29 40.19 44.34
C PHE A 247 28.41 41.17 44.75
N GLN A 248 29.69 40.92 44.39
CA GLN A 248 30.77 41.75 44.91
C GLN A 248 31.04 43.04 44.06
N ASP A 249 30.70 43.04 42.75
CA ASP A 249 30.76 44.22 41.92
C ASP A 249 29.68 44.21 40.82
N PRO A 250 28.57 44.94 40.97
CA PRO A 250 27.47 44.92 40.01
C PRO A 250 27.83 45.50 38.63
N ASP A 251 28.92 46.26 38.51
CA ASP A 251 29.32 46.87 37.24
C ASP A 251 30.06 45.91 36.29
N ASP A 252 30.67 44.84 36.84
CA ASP A 252 31.37 43.79 36.07
C ASP A 252 30.48 42.58 35.74
N TYR A 253 29.26 42.52 36.27
CA TYR A 253 28.32 41.47 36.06
C TYR A 253 27.62 41.57 34.71
N ALA A 254 27.77 40.59 33.83
CA ALA A 254 27.20 40.58 32.50
C ALA A 254 26.19 39.44 32.33
N VAL A 255 25.00 39.75 31.86
CA VAL A 255 23.87 38.83 31.58
C VAL A 255 23.45 38.91 30.14
N PRO A 256 22.97 37.84 29.51
CA PRO A 256 22.41 37.90 28.17
C PRO A 256 21.31 38.97 28.05
N LEU A 257 21.38 39.79 27.00
CA LEU A 257 20.43 40.88 26.78
C LEU A 257 18.98 40.39 26.81
N VAL A 258 18.68 39.28 26.16
CA VAL A 258 17.35 38.70 26.11
C VAL A 258 16.78 38.43 27.49
N ASP A 259 17.58 37.86 28.37
CA ASP A 259 17.12 37.44 29.69
C ASP A 259 16.84 38.64 30.62
N VAL A 260 17.68 39.66 30.53
CA VAL A 260 17.46 40.92 31.28
C VAL A 260 16.29 41.70 30.74
N PHE A 261 16.13 41.74 29.44
CA PHE A 261 15.02 42.45 28.81
C PHE A 261 13.65 41.78 29.12
N GLU A 262 13.57 40.46 29.07
CA GLU A 262 12.37 39.75 29.52
C GLU A 262 12.07 40.04 30.99
N PHE A 263 13.10 40.02 31.83
CA PHE A 263 12.96 40.33 33.26
C PHE A 263 12.48 41.78 33.48
N LEU A 264 12.98 42.76 32.69
CA LEU A 264 12.49 44.12 32.73
C LEU A 264 10.98 44.20 32.37
N CYS A 265 10.54 43.52 31.29
CA CYS A 265 9.16 43.49 30.88
C CYS A 265 8.28 42.85 31.97
N GLU A 266 8.72 41.75 32.57
CA GLU A 266 8.02 41.09 33.68
C GLU A 266 7.88 41.97 34.92
N GLN A 267 8.92 42.74 35.30
CA GLN A 267 8.88 43.65 36.42
C GLN A 267 8.02 44.91 36.12
N LYS A 268 8.00 45.39 34.87
CA LYS A 268 7.10 46.42 34.38
C LYS A 268 5.66 46.01 34.53
N ASP A 269 5.29 44.81 34.04
CA ASP A 269 3.95 44.29 34.12
C ASP A 269 3.44 44.05 35.58
N LYS A 270 4.36 43.70 36.45
CA LYS A 270 4.10 43.61 37.90
C LYS A 270 4.00 45.01 38.58
N GLY A 271 4.26 46.09 37.86
CA GLY A 271 4.24 47.47 38.40
C GLY A 271 5.37 47.81 39.36
N VAL A 272 6.43 47.00 39.40
CA VAL A 272 7.62 47.17 40.26
C VAL A 272 8.53 48.24 39.62
N VAL A 273 8.69 48.24 38.31
CA VAL A 273 9.47 49.19 37.54
C VAL A 273 8.52 50.21 36.94
N LYS A 274 8.78 51.49 37.11
CA LYS A 274 8.06 52.60 36.45
C LYS A 274 8.96 53.25 35.45
N LEU A 275 8.56 53.21 34.21
CA LEU A 275 9.23 53.87 33.09
C LEU A 275 8.55 55.23 32.80
N THR A 276 9.26 56.12 32.15
CA THR A 276 8.64 57.33 31.56
C THR A 276 7.89 56.97 30.30
N ASP A 277 6.92 57.77 29.86
CA ASP A 277 6.06 57.49 28.71
C ASP A 277 6.91 57.19 27.42
N ASP A 278 8.01 57.92 27.19
CA ASP A 278 8.93 57.71 26.07
C ASP A 278 9.73 56.40 26.18
N GLN A 279 10.03 55.94 27.42
CA GLN A 279 10.75 54.70 27.68
C GLN A 279 9.79 53.51 27.57
N GLU A 280 8.56 53.66 28.01
CA GLU A 280 7.52 52.65 27.92
C GLU A 280 7.19 52.32 26.47
N GLU A 281 7.00 53.34 25.58
CA GLU A 281 6.78 53.17 24.14
C GLU A 281 7.92 52.37 23.48
N LYS A 282 9.17 52.70 23.77
CA LYS A 282 10.34 51.98 23.21
C LYS A 282 10.45 50.54 23.71
N VAL A 283 10.19 50.30 25.00
CA VAL A 283 10.23 48.97 25.58
C VAL A 283 9.11 48.12 25.02
N ASP A 284 7.91 48.68 24.82
CA ASP A 284 6.76 47.97 24.25
C ASP A 284 6.99 47.56 22.78
N ASP A 285 7.54 48.45 21.94
CA ASP A 285 7.90 48.18 20.55
C ASP A 285 8.95 47.04 20.44
N LEU A 286 9.97 47.11 21.30
CA LEU A 286 11.00 46.09 21.38
C LEU A 286 10.45 44.75 21.90
N GLN A 287 9.53 44.81 22.88
CA GLN A 287 8.89 43.63 23.46
C GLN A 287 8.06 42.88 22.41
N GLU A 288 7.23 43.59 21.61
CA GLU A 288 6.43 42.97 20.56
C GLU A 288 7.31 42.23 19.54
N THR A 289 8.41 42.85 19.09
CA THR A 289 9.37 42.25 18.15
C THR A 289 10.08 41.05 18.77
N LEU A 290 10.48 41.16 20.02
CA LEU A 290 11.15 40.11 20.76
C LEU A 290 10.23 38.91 21.00
N ASP A 291 8.99 39.14 21.43
CA ASP A 291 8.01 38.08 21.74
C ASP A 291 7.71 37.24 20.48
N GLN A 292 7.54 37.88 19.32
CA GLN A 292 7.39 37.20 18.04
C GLN A 292 8.60 36.29 17.71
N GLY A 293 9.81 36.76 17.96
CA GLY A 293 11.04 35.97 17.76
C GLY A 293 11.16 34.83 18.76
N LEU A 294 10.88 35.10 20.02
CA LEU A 294 10.96 34.12 21.09
C LEU A 294 9.93 32.98 20.94
N GLU A 295 8.68 33.30 20.58
CA GLU A 295 7.65 32.28 20.33
C GLU A 295 8.06 31.31 19.21
N GLN A 296 8.81 31.79 18.22
CA GLN A 296 9.26 30.94 17.11
C GLN A 296 10.55 30.15 17.40
N LEU A 297 11.49 30.72 18.16
CA LEU A 297 12.83 30.19 18.30
C LEU A 297 13.10 29.53 19.64
N ARG A 298 12.23 29.74 20.66
CA ARG A 298 12.45 29.25 22.01
C ARG A 298 11.21 28.61 22.60
N GLY A 299 11.29 27.34 22.95
CA GLY A 299 10.30 26.62 23.71
C GLY A 299 10.63 26.56 25.21
N GLU A 300 9.85 25.80 25.98
CA GLU A 300 10.05 25.64 27.42
C GLU A 300 11.39 24.96 27.75
N HIS A 301 11.76 23.92 26.99
CA HIS A 301 12.96 23.10 27.22
C HIS A 301 13.94 23.11 26.04
N TRP A 302 13.54 23.64 24.87
CA TRP A 302 14.29 23.55 23.64
C TRP A 302 14.45 24.91 22.96
N SER A 303 15.62 25.13 22.38
CA SER A 303 15.86 26.20 21.41
C SER A 303 15.79 25.64 19.99
N ARG A 304 15.18 26.38 19.07
CA ARG A 304 15.05 26.04 17.66
C ARG A 304 16.05 26.84 16.83
N LEU A 305 16.95 26.15 16.17
CA LEU A 305 17.85 26.70 15.16
C LEU A 305 17.29 26.33 13.79
N VAL A 306 17.17 27.29 12.90
CA VAL A 306 16.59 27.12 11.56
C VAL A 306 17.66 27.38 10.52
N PHE A 307 17.87 26.41 9.63
CA PHE A 307 18.83 26.51 8.54
C PHE A 307 18.09 26.43 7.22
N THR A 308 18.45 27.34 6.29
CA THR A 308 17.97 27.30 4.92
C THR A 308 19.10 26.83 4.03
N ALA A 309 18.86 25.81 3.24
CA ALA A 309 19.85 25.21 2.37
C ALA A 309 19.39 25.24 0.91
N ASP A 310 20.35 25.39 0.00
CA ASP A 310 20.16 25.35 -1.46
C ASP A 310 20.39 23.92 -1.98
N VAL A 311 19.57 23.01 -1.46
CA VAL A 311 19.53 21.60 -1.87
C VAL A 311 18.07 21.14 -1.95
N PRO A 312 17.74 20.18 -2.83
CA PRO A 312 16.38 19.64 -2.90
C PRO A 312 15.94 19.00 -1.57
N GLU A 313 14.65 18.85 -1.34
CA GLU A 313 14.14 18.22 -0.11
C GLU A 313 14.62 16.76 0.08
N GLU A 314 14.90 16.06 -1.02
CA GLU A 314 15.30 14.66 -1.01
C GLU A 314 16.55 14.43 -1.88
N GLY A 315 17.38 13.46 -1.52
CA GLY A 315 18.54 13.05 -2.29
C GLY A 315 19.79 12.82 -1.44
N GLU A 316 20.82 12.23 -2.04
CA GLU A 316 22.06 11.89 -1.34
C GLU A 316 22.78 13.12 -0.79
N GLU A 317 22.73 14.25 -1.52
CA GLU A 317 23.34 15.51 -1.13
C GLU A 317 22.68 16.09 0.12
N THR A 318 21.36 16.11 0.16
CA THR A 318 20.56 16.54 1.30
C THR A 318 20.78 15.66 2.52
N TYR A 319 20.81 14.34 2.32
CA TYR A 319 21.04 13.40 3.41
C TYR A 319 22.46 13.53 3.99
N ALA A 320 23.46 13.80 3.14
CA ALA A 320 24.82 14.09 3.59
C ALA A 320 24.89 15.40 4.38
N LEU A 321 24.15 16.44 3.97
CA LEU A 321 24.04 17.70 4.72
C LEU A 321 23.39 17.49 6.08
N LEU A 322 22.31 16.72 6.18
CA LEU A 322 21.66 16.37 7.45
C LEU A 322 22.64 15.66 8.40
N ASP A 323 23.50 14.77 7.90
CA ASP A 323 24.53 14.11 8.70
C ASP A 323 25.59 15.08 9.21
N GLN A 324 26.01 16.04 8.38
CA GLN A 324 26.95 17.08 8.79
C GLN A 324 26.36 17.99 9.86
N ILE A 325 25.12 18.45 9.68
CA ILE A 325 24.41 19.26 10.68
C ILE A 325 24.27 18.50 12.00
N ARG A 326 23.87 17.23 11.95
CA ARG A 326 23.77 16.37 13.14
C ARG A 326 25.10 16.17 13.83
N ALA A 327 26.17 15.96 13.08
CA ALA A 327 27.53 15.81 13.64
C ALA A 327 28.03 17.11 14.29
N ILE A 328 27.78 18.26 13.68
CA ILE A 328 28.14 19.56 14.23
C ILE A 328 27.38 19.83 15.51
N ALA A 329 26.05 19.74 15.51
CA ALA A 329 25.22 19.99 16.68
C ALA A 329 25.52 18.96 17.80
N GLY A 330 25.65 17.67 17.44
CA GLY A 330 25.99 16.59 18.36
C GLY A 330 27.36 16.75 19.03
N SER A 331 28.32 17.43 18.37
CA SER A 331 29.63 17.75 19.00
C SER A 331 29.53 18.67 20.21
N TYR A 332 28.44 19.44 20.33
CA TYR A 332 28.16 20.38 21.43
C TYR A 332 27.11 19.87 22.43
N TYR A 333 26.12 19.10 21.96
CA TYR A 333 24.95 18.69 22.72
C TYR A 333 24.83 17.16 22.88
N GLY A 334 25.76 16.38 22.30
CA GLY A 334 25.71 14.90 22.39
C GLY A 334 24.49 14.35 21.63
N ASP A 335 23.76 13.45 22.30
CA ASP A 335 22.57 12.80 21.74
C ASP A 335 21.28 13.65 21.88
N ASP A 336 21.36 14.78 22.61
CA ASP A 336 20.21 15.66 22.83
C ASP A 336 20.00 16.65 21.67
N VAL A 337 20.03 16.14 20.44
CA VAL A 337 19.82 16.91 19.21
C VAL A 337 18.73 16.27 18.37
N VAL A 338 17.70 17.03 18.04
CA VAL A 338 16.60 16.58 17.18
C VAL A 338 16.56 17.43 15.92
N LEU A 339 16.74 16.79 14.76
CA LEU A 339 16.54 17.42 13.46
C LEU A 339 15.08 17.23 13.03
N VAL A 340 14.46 18.28 12.51
CA VAL A 340 13.06 18.33 12.08
C VAL A 340 12.95 19.06 10.75
N GLY A 341 12.15 18.55 9.84
CA GLY A 341 11.89 19.12 8.52
C GLY A 341 11.44 18.06 7.53
N ASN A 342 11.03 18.49 6.34
CA ASN A 342 10.59 17.58 5.29
C ASN A 342 11.69 16.59 4.91
N SER A 343 12.92 17.09 4.75
CA SER A 343 14.09 16.27 4.42
C SER A 343 14.43 15.22 5.47
N THR A 344 14.25 15.56 6.75
CA THR A 344 14.47 14.60 7.84
C THR A 344 13.41 13.49 7.80
N ASN A 345 12.14 13.88 7.59
CA ASN A 345 11.04 12.93 7.43
C ASN A 345 11.26 12.02 6.20
N ALA A 346 11.65 12.60 5.07
CA ALA A 346 11.92 11.84 3.84
C ALA A 346 13.04 10.82 4.05
N ARG A 347 14.11 11.20 4.76
CA ARG A 347 15.20 10.31 5.12
C ARG A 347 14.75 9.15 6.00
N ASP A 348 14.04 9.45 7.10
CA ASP A 348 13.54 8.42 8.04
C ASP A 348 12.59 7.43 7.34
N LEU A 349 11.74 7.94 6.42
CA LEU A 349 10.88 7.13 5.57
C LEU A 349 11.70 6.25 4.62
N SER A 350 12.76 6.80 4.00
CA SER A 350 13.64 6.07 3.09
C SER A 350 14.36 4.91 3.80
N GLU A 351 14.90 5.14 4.98
CA GLU A 351 15.57 4.12 5.78
C GLU A 351 14.59 2.99 6.21
N SER A 352 13.38 3.37 6.59
CA SER A 352 12.32 2.41 7.00
C SER A 352 11.78 1.62 5.80
N PHE A 353 11.65 2.27 4.63
CA PHE A 353 11.06 1.68 3.43
C PHE A 353 11.78 0.42 2.96
N GLY A 354 13.11 0.43 2.92
CA GLY A 354 13.89 -0.72 2.45
C GLY A 354 13.61 -2.00 3.24
N GLN A 355 13.49 -1.88 4.56
CA GLN A 355 13.18 -3.00 5.45
C GLN A 355 11.71 -3.42 5.36
N ASP A 356 10.79 -2.46 5.33
CA ASP A 356 9.36 -2.72 5.25
C ASP A 356 8.98 -3.33 3.89
N ASN A 357 9.57 -2.88 2.79
CA ASN A 357 9.34 -3.42 1.46
C ASN A 357 9.63 -4.92 1.38
N LEU A 358 10.83 -5.34 1.82
CA LEU A 358 11.19 -6.77 1.83
C LEU A 358 10.27 -7.58 2.76
N LYS A 359 10.04 -7.07 3.96
CA LYS A 359 9.20 -7.72 4.98
C LYS A 359 7.78 -7.93 4.48
N ILE A 360 7.15 -6.88 3.94
CA ILE A 360 5.77 -6.93 3.43
C ILE A 360 5.67 -7.86 2.23
N SER A 361 6.59 -7.77 1.27
CA SER A 361 6.59 -8.62 0.07
C SER A 361 6.70 -10.10 0.43
N VAL A 362 7.62 -10.46 1.33
CA VAL A 362 7.80 -11.85 1.78
C VAL A 362 6.59 -12.33 2.58
N LEU A 363 6.09 -11.52 3.51
CA LEU A 363 4.94 -11.89 4.34
C LEU A 363 3.67 -12.07 3.52
N THR A 364 3.40 -11.16 2.59
CA THR A 364 2.24 -11.24 1.69
C THR A 364 2.30 -12.51 0.84
N ALA A 365 3.45 -12.78 0.21
CA ALA A 365 3.64 -14.00 -0.57
C ALA A 365 3.47 -15.26 0.28
N LEU A 366 4.02 -15.27 1.51
CA LEU A 366 3.90 -16.40 2.44
C LEU A 366 2.45 -16.63 2.88
N PHE A 367 1.72 -15.60 3.27
CA PHE A 367 0.33 -15.71 3.69
C PHE A 367 -0.56 -16.22 2.54
N VAL A 368 -0.41 -15.64 1.35
CA VAL A 368 -1.11 -16.10 0.16
C VAL A 368 -0.77 -17.56 -0.15
N MET A 369 0.50 -17.93 -0.08
CA MET A 369 0.95 -19.31 -0.32
C MET A 369 0.32 -20.29 0.66
N VAL A 370 0.25 -19.95 1.95
CA VAL A 370 -0.38 -20.77 2.99
C VAL A 370 -1.88 -20.95 2.72
N ILE A 371 -2.60 -19.86 2.38
CA ILE A 371 -4.04 -19.93 2.08
C ILE A 371 -4.30 -20.81 0.86
N LEU A 372 -3.53 -20.62 -0.21
CA LEU A 372 -3.65 -21.42 -1.42
C LEU A 372 -3.30 -22.89 -1.19
N LEU A 373 -2.35 -23.18 -0.30
CA LEU A 373 -2.00 -24.55 0.11
C LEU A 373 -3.23 -25.28 0.69
N PHE A 374 -3.97 -24.60 1.58
CA PHE A 374 -5.19 -25.15 2.16
C PHE A 374 -6.34 -25.25 1.15
N THR A 375 -6.46 -24.25 0.26
CA THR A 375 -7.51 -24.19 -0.76
C THR A 375 -7.35 -25.32 -1.78
N PHE A 376 -6.16 -25.47 -2.36
CA PHE A 376 -5.91 -26.44 -3.43
C PHE A 376 -5.42 -27.82 -2.92
N LYS A 377 -5.06 -27.92 -1.66
CA LYS A 377 -4.50 -29.16 -1.07
C LYS A 377 -3.31 -29.70 -1.86
N SER A 378 -2.51 -28.83 -2.42
CA SER A 378 -1.30 -29.12 -3.18
C SER A 378 -0.25 -28.07 -2.89
N ALA A 379 1.00 -28.44 -2.65
CA ALA A 379 2.08 -27.49 -2.40
C ALA A 379 2.66 -26.89 -3.68
N GLY A 380 2.54 -27.55 -4.81
CA GLY A 380 3.07 -27.07 -6.09
C GLY A 380 2.24 -25.94 -6.71
N LEU A 381 0.91 -25.98 -6.58
CA LEU A 381 0.03 -24.96 -7.15
C LEU A 381 0.26 -23.56 -6.58
N PRO A 382 0.31 -23.34 -5.26
CA PRO A 382 0.58 -22.04 -4.68
C PRO A 382 1.85 -21.37 -5.22
N VAL A 383 2.92 -22.14 -5.37
CA VAL A 383 4.20 -21.62 -5.89
C VAL A 383 4.05 -21.09 -7.31
N LEU A 384 3.36 -21.82 -8.19
CA LEU A 384 3.15 -21.39 -9.58
C LEU A 384 2.28 -20.13 -9.66
N LEU A 385 1.21 -20.08 -8.85
CA LEU A 385 0.30 -18.94 -8.82
C LEU A 385 1.00 -17.68 -8.29
N VAL A 386 1.65 -17.81 -7.12
CA VAL A 386 2.38 -16.70 -6.51
C VAL A 386 3.50 -16.20 -7.41
N LEU A 387 4.26 -17.08 -8.07
CA LEU A 387 5.30 -16.69 -9.02
C LEU A 387 4.75 -15.89 -10.20
N THR A 388 3.59 -16.27 -10.74
CA THR A 388 2.94 -15.55 -11.84
C THR A 388 2.54 -14.14 -11.42
N ILE A 389 1.90 -14.00 -10.25
CA ILE A 389 1.44 -12.70 -9.75
C ILE A 389 2.60 -11.83 -9.28
N GLN A 390 3.58 -12.41 -8.57
CA GLN A 390 4.79 -11.69 -8.17
C GLN A 390 5.56 -11.18 -9.41
N GLY A 391 5.62 -11.98 -10.46
CA GLY A 391 6.17 -11.56 -11.75
C GLY A 391 5.42 -10.36 -12.34
N SER A 392 4.09 -10.32 -12.24
CA SER A 392 3.29 -9.17 -12.69
C SER A 392 3.56 -7.91 -11.88
N ILE A 393 3.83 -8.05 -10.57
CA ILE A 393 4.19 -6.93 -9.69
C ILE A 393 5.54 -6.35 -10.11
N TRP A 394 6.56 -7.18 -10.30
CA TRP A 394 7.87 -6.70 -10.76
C TRP A 394 7.83 -6.06 -12.15
N ILE A 395 7.04 -6.60 -13.08
CA ILE A 395 6.82 -5.97 -14.38
C ILE A 395 6.14 -4.60 -14.20
N ASN A 396 5.11 -4.51 -13.37
CA ASN A 396 4.41 -3.25 -13.10
C ASN A 396 5.36 -2.17 -12.57
N PHE A 397 6.19 -2.52 -11.59
CA PHE A 397 7.12 -1.57 -10.96
C PHE A 397 8.47 -1.40 -11.68
N SER A 398 8.67 -2.05 -12.82
CA SER A 398 9.77 -1.73 -13.73
C SER A 398 9.49 -0.53 -14.63
N PHE A 399 8.21 -0.18 -14.84
CA PHE A 399 7.82 0.92 -15.73
C PHE A 399 8.37 2.27 -15.32
N PRO A 400 8.33 2.71 -14.04
CA PRO A 400 8.88 4.01 -13.66
C PRO A 400 10.36 4.16 -14.06
N TYR A 401 11.18 3.16 -13.80
CA TYR A 401 12.58 3.16 -14.26
C TYR A 401 12.72 3.25 -15.79
N LEU A 402 11.87 2.54 -16.55
CA LEU A 402 11.91 2.54 -18.02
C LEU A 402 11.41 3.85 -18.64
N THR A 403 10.52 4.56 -17.96
CA THR A 403 9.97 5.85 -18.39
C THR A 403 10.75 7.04 -17.84
N GLY A 404 11.68 6.83 -16.90
CA GLY A 404 12.44 7.88 -16.26
C GLY A 404 11.58 8.74 -15.32
N THR A 405 10.52 8.14 -14.73
CA THR A 405 9.65 8.79 -13.75
C THR A 405 9.95 8.25 -12.36
N ASN A 406 9.77 9.09 -11.34
CA ASN A 406 9.86 8.65 -9.96
C ASN A 406 8.55 7.98 -9.49
N LEU A 407 8.59 7.31 -8.34
CA LEU A 407 7.43 6.65 -7.75
C LEU A 407 7.33 6.98 -6.26
N PHE A 408 6.18 7.46 -5.82
CA PHE A 408 5.93 7.64 -4.40
C PHE A 408 5.96 6.29 -3.66
N PHE A 409 6.80 6.19 -2.63
CA PHE A 409 7.12 4.93 -1.93
C PHE A 409 5.89 4.17 -1.42
N LEU A 410 4.90 4.92 -0.91
CA LEU A 410 3.66 4.36 -0.38
C LEU A 410 2.84 3.68 -1.48
N SER A 411 2.86 4.23 -2.71
CA SER A 411 2.19 3.63 -3.87
C SER A 411 2.72 2.23 -4.17
N TYR A 412 4.03 2.02 -4.05
CA TYR A 412 4.63 0.70 -4.20
C TYR A 412 4.12 -0.28 -3.14
N LEU A 413 4.18 0.08 -1.85
CA LEU A 413 3.81 -0.80 -0.73
C LEU A 413 2.32 -1.19 -0.78
N VAL A 414 1.46 -0.20 -1.01
CA VAL A 414 0.01 -0.40 -1.07
C VAL A 414 -0.38 -1.23 -2.30
N VAL A 415 0.11 -0.83 -3.49
CA VAL A 415 -0.28 -1.51 -4.72
C VAL A 415 0.30 -2.91 -4.81
N SER A 416 1.53 -3.16 -4.36
CA SER A 416 2.09 -4.51 -4.34
C SER A 416 1.26 -5.46 -3.48
N SER A 417 0.80 -5.02 -2.31
CA SER A 417 -0.06 -5.79 -1.40
C SER A 417 -1.46 -6.03 -1.99
N ILE A 418 -2.09 -4.98 -2.55
CA ILE A 418 -3.40 -5.09 -3.20
C ILE A 418 -3.31 -5.96 -4.45
N GLN A 419 -2.31 -5.75 -5.30
CA GLN A 419 -2.13 -6.51 -6.53
C GLN A 419 -1.92 -7.99 -6.23
N MET A 420 -1.06 -8.35 -5.27
CA MET A 420 -0.89 -9.74 -4.86
C MET A 420 -2.22 -10.36 -4.37
N GLY A 421 -2.98 -9.65 -3.54
CA GLY A 421 -4.23 -10.15 -2.97
C GLY A 421 -5.39 -10.19 -3.96
N ALA A 422 -5.60 -9.12 -4.74
CA ALA A 422 -6.77 -8.98 -5.60
C ALA A 422 -6.60 -9.62 -6.98
N THR A 423 -5.38 -9.68 -7.53
CA THR A 423 -5.19 -10.28 -8.86
C THR A 423 -4.91 -11.78 -8.82
N ILE A 424 -4.56 -12.34 -7.67
CA ILE A 424 -4.46 -13.80 -7.48
C ILE A 424 -5.80 -14.50 -7.74
N ASP A 425 -6.92 -13.79 -7.58
CA ASP A 425 -8.25 -14.28 -7.84
C ASP A 425 -8.44 -14.74 -9.29
N TYR A 426 -7.85 -14.03 -10.24
CA TYR A 426 -7.86 -14.43 -11.65
C TYR A 426 -7.13 -15.76 -11.86
N ALA A 427 -6.00 -15.93 -11.17
CA ALA A 427 -5.24 -17.16 -11.20
C ALA A 427 -6.00 -18.32 -10.52
N ILE A 428 -6.70 -18.08 -9.42
CA ILE A 428 -7.55 -19.06 -8.73
C ILE A 428 -8.68 -19.53 -9.65
N VAL A 429 -9.38 -18.61 -10.33
CA VAL A 429 -10.51 -18.95 -11.24
C VAL A 429 -10.05 -19.86 -12.38
N ILE A 430 -8.97 -19.52 -13.08
CA ILE A 430 -8.45 -20.39 -14.16
C ILE A 430 -7.98 -21.73 -13.61
N THR A 431 -7.29 -21.73 -12.47
CA THR A 431 -6.73 -22.96 -11.88
C THR A 431 -7.83 -23.91 -11.43
N ASN A 432 -8.87 -23.41 -10.76
CA ASN A 432 -10.03 -24.21 -10.38
C ASN A 432 -10.69 -24.83 -11.63
N ARG A 433 -10.91 -24.03 -12.66
CA ARG A 433 -11.54 -24.52 -13.88
C ARG A 433 -10.65 -25.53 -14.62
N TYR A 434 -9.34 -25.32 -14.67
CA TYR A 434 -8.40 -26.30 -15.23
C TYR A 434 -8.39 -27.61 -14.45
N MET A 435 -8.37 -27.58 -13.12
CA MET A 435 -8.37 -28.76 -12.27
C MET A 435 -9.69 -29.55 -12.38
N GLU A 436 -10.81 -28.85 -12.55
CA GLU A 436 -12.12 -29.46 -12.81
C GLU A 436 -12.12 -30.17 -14.17
N LEU A 437 -11.79 -29.44 -15.24
CA LEU A 437 -11.85 -29.92 -16.63
C LEU A 437 -10.81 -31.01 -16.93
N LYS A 438 -9.68 -31.01 -16.22
CA LYS A 438 -8.67 -32.07 -16.32
C LYS A 438 -9.23 -33.46 -16.00
N ASN A 439 -10.25 -33.55 -15.14
CA ASN A 439 -10.89 -34.83 -14.82
C ASN A 439 -11.83 -35.33 -15.92
N TYR A 440 -12.33 -34.41 -16.78
CA TYR A 440 -13.24 -34.74 -17.89
C TYR A 440 -12.51 -34.99 -19.21
N TYR A 441 -11.47 -34.19 -19.51
CA TYR A 441 -10.73 -34.30 -20.78
C TYR A 441 -9.50 -35.19 -20.63
N LYS A 442 -9.33 -36.18 -21.53
CA LYS A 442 -8.12 -37.01 -21.59
C LYS A 442 -6.87 -36.21 -22.00
N ASP A 443 -7.05 -35.16 -22.83
CA ASP A 443 -5.96 -34.29 -23.26
C ASP A 443 -5.90 -33.01 -22.39
N ARG A 444 -4.82 -32.87 -21.64
CA ARG A 444 -4.49 -31.69 -20.81
C ARG A 444 -4.51 -30.39 -21.61
N LYS A 445 -4.18 -30.44 -22.91
CA LYS A 445 -4.21 -29.26 -23.77
C LYS A 445 -5.63 -28.78 -24.00
N GLN A 446 -6.55 -29.72 -24.25
CA GLN A 446 -7.96 -29.39 -24.45
C GLN A 446 -8.57 -28.85 -23.14
N ALA A 447 -8.25 -29.44 -22.00
CA ALA A 447 -8.65 -28.93 -20.69
C ALA A 447 -8.16 -27.50 -20.45
N ALA A 448 -6.93 -27.18 -20.83
CA ALA A 448 -6.38 -25.84 -20.67
C ALA A 448 -7.04 -24.81 -21.61
N VAL A 449 -7.31 -25.16 -22.87
CA VAL A 449 -8.02 -24.30 -23.83
C VAL A 449 -9.42 -23.98 -23.33
N GLU A 450 -10.14 -25.01 -22.88
CA GLU A 450 -11.51 -24.86 -22.39
C GLU A 450 -11.56 -24.08 -21.07
N ALA A 451 -10.62 -24.33 -20.15
CA ALA A 451 -10.50 -23.55 -18.91
C ALA A 451 -10.29 -22.06 -19.19
N LEU A 452 -9.42 -21.73 -20.15
CA LEU A 452 -9.21 -20.35 -20.60
C LEU A 452 -10.50 -19.74 -21.16
N SER A 453 -11.17 -20.45 -22.08
CA SER A 453 -12.38 -19.97 -22.76
C SER A 453 -13.52 -19.72 -21.77
N GLN A 454 -13.70 -20.60 -20.79
CA GLN A 454 -14.76 -20.49 -19.77
C GLN A 454 -14.45 -19.43 -18.70
N SER A 455 -13.17 -19.23 -18.33
CA SER A 455 -12.78 -18.25 -17.32
C SER A 455 -12.65 -16.83 -17.88
N PHE A 456 -12.44 -16.69 -19.18
CA PHE A 456 -12.19 -15.41 -19.84
C PHE A 456 -13.24 -14.32 -19.56
N PRO A 457 -14.57 -14.59 -19.69
CA PRO A 457 -15.57 -13.56 -19.44
C PRO A 457 -15.49 -12.98 -18.03
N THR A 458 -15.31 -13.83 -17.03
CA THR A 458 -15.23 -13.42 -15.63
C THR A 458 -13.99 -12.58 -15.37
N ILE A 459 -12.83 -13.02 -15.86
CA ILE A 459 -11.55 -12.33 -15.66
C ILE A 459 -11.55 -11.00 -16.42
N LEU A 460 -12.02 -10.99 -17.66
CA LEU A 460 -12.09 -9.76 -18.46
C LEU A 460 -12.99 -8.72 -17.80
N THR A 461 -14.19 -9.12 -17.37
CA THR A 461 -15.14 -8.19 -16.74
C THR A 461 -14.60 -7.63 -15.44
N SER A 462 -14.15 -8.50 -14.53
CA SER A 462 -13.63 -8.08 -13.22
C SER A 462 -12.36 -7.25 -13.37
N GLY A 463 -11.44 -7.70 -14.22
CA GLY A 463 -10.17 -7.02 -14.44
C GLY A 463 -10.32 -5.70 -15.18
N SER A 464 -11.25 -5.60 -16.14
CA SER A 464 -11.54 -4.31 -16.82
C SER A 464 -12.11 -3.28 -15.85
N VAL A 465 -13.02 -3.69 -14.96
CA VAL A 465 -13.56 -2.77 -13.93
C VAL A 465 -12.43 -2.24 -13.05
N MET A 466 -11.54 -3.10 -12.57
CA MET A 466 -10.44 -2.69 -11.70
C MET A 466 -9.41 -1.82 -12.45
N SER A 467 -9.07 -2.19 -13.69
CA SER A 467 -8.11 -1.42 -14.50
C SER A 467 -8.65 -0.04 -14.86
N VAL A 468 -9.91 0.03 -15.32
CA VAL A 468 -10.56 1.30 -15.67
C VAL A 468 -10.70 2.19 -14.44
N ALA A 469 -11.11 1.61 -13.30
CA ALA A 469 -11.18 2.37 -12.05
C ALA A 469 -9.80 2.93 -11.66
N GLY A 470 -8.73 2.14 -11.76
CA GLY A 470 -7.37 2.61 -11.48
C GLY A 470 -6.94 3.75 -12.40
N PHE A 471 -7.14 3.63 -13.70
CA PHE A 471 -6.82 4.70 -14.64
C PHE A 471 -7.69 5.95 -14.47
N LEU A 472 -8.98 5.80 -14.15
CA LEU A 472 -9.84 6.95 -13.86
C LEU A 472 -9.42 7.66 -12.57
N ILE A 473 -9.00 6.94 -11.54
CA ILE A 473 -8.45 7.53 -10.32
C ILE A 473 -7.19 8.34 -10.68
N ALA A 474 -6.30 7.79 -11.48
CA ALA A 474 -5.11 8.49 -11.93
C ALA A 474 -5.42 9.78 -12.70
N GLU A 475 -6.42 9.76 -13.57
CA GLU A 475 -6.78 10.90 -14.42
C GLU A 475 -7.54 12.00 -13.65
N ILE A 476 -8.38 11.61 -12.69
CA ILE A 476 -9.27 12.56 -11.98
C ILE A 476 -8.61 13.12 -10.72
N SER A 477 -7.72 12.36 -10.08
CA SER A 477 -7.07 12.80 -8.84
C SER A 477 -6.12 13.96 -9.09
N THR A 478 -6.17 14.95 -8.21
CA THR A 478 -5.19 16.03 -8.12
C THR A 478 -4.14 15.77 -7.01
N ASP A 479 -4.32 14.70 -6.24
CA ASP A 479 -3.36 14.25 -5.23
C ASP A 479 -2.39 13.24 -5.88
N ALA A 480 -1.11 13.57 -5.89
CA ALA A 480 -0.08 12.77 -6.52
C ALA A 480 0.01 11.34 -5.95
N THR A 481 -0.20 11.19 -4.64
CA THR A 481 -0.20 9.89 -3.97
C THR A 481 -1.35 9.02 -4.45
N ILE A 482 -2.57 9.55 -4.47
CA ILE A 482 -3.78 8.81 -4.89
C ILE A 482 -3.69 8.50 -6.39
N GLY A 483 -3.24 9.46 -7.19
CA GLY A 483 -3.07 9.30 -8.63
C GLY A 483 -2.05 8.23 -8.99
N SER A 484 -0.89 8.22 -8.35
CA SER A 484 0.16 7.22 -8.58
C SER A 484 -0.27 5.81 -8.13
N VAL A 485 -1.01 5.67 -7.02
CA VAL A 485 -1.64 4.41 -6.60
C VAL A 485 -2.64 3.94 -7.66
N GLY A 486 -3.49 4.83 -8.15
CA GLY A 486 -4.47 4.53 -9.21
C GLY A 486 -3.81 4.01 -10.49
N LEU A 487 -2.80 4.73 -10.99
CA LEU A 487 -2.04 4.38 -12.19
C LEU A 487 -1.35 3.01 -12.05
N ALA A 488 -0.63 2.82 -10.94
CA ALA A 488 0.08 1.57 -10.67
C ALA A 488 -0.91 0.39 -10.53
N LEU A 489 -2.06 0.59 -9.89
CA LEU A 489 -3.10 -0.44 -9.75
C LEU A 489 -3.73 -0.79 -11.10
N GLY A 490 -4.08 0.21 -11.91
CA GLY A 490 -4.64 0.02 -13.25
C GLY A 490 -3.69 -0.78 -14.15
N ARG A 491 -2.45 -0.34 -14.27
CA ARG A 491 -1.37 -0.99 -15.04
C ARG A 491 -1.04 -2.38 -14.51
N GLY A 492 -0.93 -2.53 -13.19
CA GLY A 492 -0.66 -3.81 -12.54
C GLY A 492 -1.75 -4.84 -12.81
N THR A 493 -3.02 -4.43 -12.81
CA THR A 493 -4.16 -5.29 -13.12
C THR A 493 -4.11 -5.78 -14.57
N VAL A 494 -3.87 -4.88 -15.54
CA VAL A 494 -3.71 -5.26 -16.95
C VAL A 494 -2.58 -6.27 -17.13
N THR A 495 -1.42 -6.01 -16.51
CA THR A 495 -0.27 -6.91 -16.57
C THR A 495 -0.60 -8.28 -15.98
N SER A 496 -1.30 -8.31 -14.83
CA SER A 496 -1.73 -9.56 -14.20
C SER A 496 -2.68 -10.37 -15.10
N ILE A 497 -3.68 -9.72 -15.72
CA ILE A 497 -4.62 -10.38 -16.64
C ILE A 497 -3.86 -11.00 -17.80
N ILE A 498 -2.94 -10.25 -18.43
CA ILE A 498 -2.14 -10.75 -19.55
C ILE A 498 -1.35 -12.00 -19.13
N LEU A 499 -0.66 -11.97 -18.00
CA LEU A 499 0.13 -13.11 -17.53
C LEU A 499 -0.73 -14.31 -17.14
N VAL A 500 -1.85 -14.07 -16.47
CA VAL A 500 -2.78 -15.12 -16.08
C VAL A 500 -3.44 -15.77 -17.30
N MET A 501 -3.71 -15.01 -18.37
CA MET A 501 -4.30 -15.53 -19.60
C MET A 501 -3.28 -16.14 -20.59
N THR A 502 -1.98 -15.88 -20.41
CA THR A 502 -0.94 -16.36 -21.34
C THR A 502 0.02 -17.35 -20.70
N VAL A 503 0.63 -16.99 -19.56
CA VAL A 503 1.71 -17.75 -18.93
C VAL A 503 1.19 -18.83 -17.99
N LEU A 504 0.21 -18.49 -17.13
CA LEU A 504 -0.29 -19.41 -16.12
C LEU A 504 -0.82 -20.73 -16.67
N PRO A 505 -1.65 -20.80 -17.74
CA PRO A 505 -2.13 -22.07 -18.26
C PRO A 505 -1.02 -23.01 -18.70
N GLN A 506 0.06 -22.45 -19.20
CA GLN A 506 1.23 -23.21 -19.62
C GLN A 506 2.01 -23.72 -18.43
N MET A 507 2.18 -22.88 -17.39
CA MET A 507 2.82 -23.31 -16.13
C MET A 507 2.01 -24.41 -15.44
N LEU A 508 0.67 -24.34 -15.46
CA LEU A 508 -0.20 -25.40 -14.94
C LEU A 508 -0.01 -26.71 -15.69
N MET A 509 0.02 -26.67 -17.04
CA MET A 509 0.22 -27.88 -17.86
C MET A 509 1.60 -28.50 -17.67
N LEU A 510 2.66 -27.68 -17.64
CA LEU A 510 4.04 -28.17 -17.46
C LEU A 510 4.30 -28.59 -16.02
N GLY A 511 3.72 -27.89 -15.06
CA GLY A 511 3.83 -28.16 -13.63
C GLY A 511 2.93 -29.28 -13.12
N ASP A 512 2.08 -29.86 -13.96
CA ASP A 512 1.07 -30.84 -13.57
C ASP A 512 1.66 -32.07 -12.84
N VAL A 513 2.84 -32.52 -13.26
CA VAL A 513 3.58 -33.61 -12.58
C VAL A 513 4.01 -33.21 -11.16
N ILE A 514 4.39 -31.95 -10.97
CA ILE A 514 4.77 -31.41 -9.65
C ILE A 514 3.51 -31.27 -8.79
N ILE A 515 2.41 -30.77 -9.36
CA ILE A 515 1.12 -30.59 -8.70
C ILE A 515 0.61 -31.94 -8.16
N GLU A 516 0.65 -32.99 -8.99
CA GLU A 516 0.22 -34.34 -8.60
C GLU A 516 1.11 -34.97 -7.52
N LYS A 517 2.43 -34.78 -7.61
CA LYS A 517 3.38 -35.31 -6.61
C LYS A 517 3.29 -34.61 -5.26
N THR A 518 2.90 -33.33 -5.26
CA THR A 518 2.80 -32.49 -4.06
C THR A 518 1.38 -32.39 -3.51
N ALA A 519 0.42 -33.13 -4.09
CA ALA A 519 -0.95 -33.21 -3.59
C ALA A 519 -0.99 -33.80 -2.18
N ILE A 520 -1.60 -33.05 -1.24
CA ILE A 520 -1.76 -33.45 0.16
C ILE A 520 -2.99 -34.35 0.25
N THR A 521 -2.79 -35.67 0.18
CA THR A 521 -3.86 -36.63 0.43
C THR A 521 -4.00 -36.85 1.94
N LEU A 522 -4.99 -36.20 2.54
CA LEU A 522 -5.35 -36.40 3.96
C LEU A 522 -5.87 -37.81 4.27
N ASN A 523 -6.12 -38.64 3.25
CA ASN A 523 -6.54 -40.02 3.40
C ASN A 523 -5.47 -40.98 2.89
N ARG A 524 -4.61 -41.42 3.78
CA ARG A 524 -3.56 -42.42 3.54
C ARG A 524 -4.10 -43.83 3.14
N ASN A 525 -5.44 -44.01 3.03
CA ASN A 525 -6.09 -45.30 2.82
C ASN A 525 -6.98 -45.41 1.56
N ARG A 526 -6.84 -44.52 0.58
CA ARG A 526 -7.47 -44.73 -0.73
C ARG A 526 -6.46 -44.54 -1.86
N LYS A 527 -5.50 -45.47 -1.96
CA LYS A 527 -5.05 -45.91 -3.28
C LYS A 527 -6.23 -46.66 -3.91
N GLN A 528 -7.18 -45.92 -4.48
CA GLN A 528 -8.00 -46.51 -5.53
C GLN A 528 -7.05 -46.74 -6.72
N ARG A 529 -6.45 -47.92 -6.74
CA ARG A 529 -5.97 -48.50 -7.98
C ARG A 529 -7.23 -48.62 -8.84
N PHE A 530 -7.37 -47.76 -9.85
CA PHE A 530 -8.25 -48.05 -10.96
C PHE A 530 -7.72 -49.34 -11.59
N HIS A 531 -8.30 -50.47 -11.19
CA HIS A 531 -8.18 -51.66 -11.98
C HIS A 531 -9.08 -51.45 -13.17
N ASN A 532 -8.53 -51.54 -14.37
CA ASN A 532 -9.31 -51.77 -15.59
C ASN A 532 -10.02 -53.12 -15.43
N GLY A 533 -11.10 -53.15 -14.68
CA GLY A 533 -11.95 -54.31 -14.51
C GLY A 533 -13.20 -54.13 -15.33
N VAL A 534 -13.44 -54.99 -16.25
CA VAL A 534 -14.74 -55.09 -16.91
C VAL A 534 -15.69 -55.70 -15.89
N MET A 535 -16.66 -54.93 -15.40
CA MET A 535 -17.70 -55.41 -14.49
C MET A 535 -18.99 -55.60 -15.31
N ARG A 536 -19.45 -56.83 -15.39
CA ARG A 536 -20.78 -57.13 -15.95
C ARG A 536 -21.77 -57.22 -14.79
N VAL A 537 -22.75 -56.31 -14.79
CA VAL A 537 -23.82 -56.32 -13.79
C VAL A 537 -25.11 -56.78 -14.47
N ASP A 538 -25.62 -57.91 -14.04
CA ASP A 538 -26.90 -58.45 -14.49
C ASP A 538 -27.83 -58.38 -13.27
N GLY A 539 -28.62 -57.31 -13.13
CA GLY A 539 -29.49 -57.07 -11.99
C GLY A 539 -29.58 -55.62 -11.53
N HIS A 540 -30.02 -55.37 -10.31
CA HIS A 540 -30.22 -54.05 -9.76
C HIS A 540 -28.96 -53.55 -9.03
N LEU A 541 -28.37 -52.44 -9.51
CA LEU A 541 -27.29 -51.73 -8.81
C LEU A 541 -27.90 -50.62 -7.95
N ARG A 542 -27.74 -50.68 -6.62
CA ARG A 542 -28.08 -49.56 -5.71
C ARG A 542 -26.80 -49.02 -5.08
N GLY A 543 -26.43 -47.79 -5.41
CA GLY A 543 -25.24 -47.18 -4.83
C GLY A 543 -24.84 -45.89 -5.57
N HIS A 544 -23.74 -45.29 -5.11
CA HIS A 544 -23.11 -44.16 -5.78
C HIS A 544 -21.99 -44.68 -6.68
N VAL A 545 -22.07 -44.40 -7.98
CA VAL A 545 -21.02 -44.73 -8.95
C VAL A 545 -20.35 -43.41 -9.34
N SER A 546 -19.04 -43.30 -9.07
CA SER A 546 -18.22 -42.17 -9.43
C SER A 546 -17.05 -42.65 -10.27
N GLY A 547 -16.93 -42.16 -11.49
CA GLY A 547 -15.84 -42.51 -12.39
C GLY A 547 -16.25 -42.44 -13.86
N PHE A 548 -15.35 -42.85 -14.75
CA PHE A 548 -15.61 -42.96 -16.17
C PHE A 548 -16.18 -44.34 -16.51
N VAL A 549 -17.33 -44.37 -17.17
CA VAL A 549 -17.97 -45.62 -17.63
C VAL A 549 -17.96 -45.60 -19.16
N ASP A 550 -17.26 -46.56 -19.76
CA ASP A 550 -17.21 -46.77 -21.20
C ASP A 550 -17.80 -48.14 -21.48
N GLY A 551 -19.05 -48.17 -22.04
CA GLY A 551 -19.72 -49.43 -22.29
C GLY A 551 -21.16 -49.25 -22.77
N GLU A 552 -21.83 -50.37 -23.11
CA GLU A 552 -23.21 -50.38 -23.52
C GLU A 552 -24.12 -50.57 -22.30
N PHE A 553 -25.06 -49.65 -22.08
CA PHE A 553 -26.05 -49.71 -21.04
C PHE A 553 -27.44 -49.96 -21.60
N LYS A 554 -28.07 -51.04 -21.15
CA LYS A 554 -29.48 -51.35 -21.45
C LYS A 554 -30.27 -51.43 -20.15
N GLY A 555 -31.14 -50.49 -19.87
CA GLY A 555 -31.97 -50.50 -18.66
C GLY A 555 -32.49 -49.13 -18.26
N VAL A 556 -33.13 -49.05 -17.08
CA VAL A 556 -33.72 -47.84 -16.53
C VAL A 556 -32.84 -47.33 -15.41
N LEU A 557 -32.37 -46.08 -15.51
CA LEU A 557 -31.68 -45.36 -14.43
C LEU A 557 -32.70 -44.52 -13.64
N ARG A 558 -32.84 -44.80 -12.33
CA ARG A 558 -33.63 -43.98 -11.41
C ARG A 558 -32.70 -43.31 -10.38
N GLY A 559 -32.57 -42.00 -10.45
CA GLY A 559 -31.73 -41.24 -9.52
C GLY A 559 -31.24 -39.95 -10.17
N SER A 560 -30.39 -39.20 -9.45
CA SER A 560 -29.66 -38.07 -10.03
C SER A 560 -28.42 -38.58 -10.77
N VAL A 561 -28.29 -38.21 -12.04
CA VAL A 561 -27.12 -38.53 -12.87
C VAL A 561 -26.38 -37.25 -13.10
N ASP A 562 -25.17 -37.12 -12.54
CA ASP A 562 -24.25 -36.02 -12.78
C ASP A 562 -23.11 -36.57 -13.65
N ALA A 563 -23.33 -36.58 -14.97
CA ALA A 563 -22.39 -37.12 -15.94
C ALA A 563 -22.58 -36.49 -17.33
N LEU A 564 -21.48 -36.36 -18.07
CA LEU A 564 -21.53 -36.07 -19.49
C LEU A 564 -21.77 -37.37 -20.25
N ILE A 565 -22.93 -37.50 -20.86
CA ILE A 565 -23.29 -38.72 -21.63
C ILE A 565 -23.08 -38.41 -23.11
N GLU A 566 -21.99 -38.93 -23.69
CA GLU A 566 -21.82 -38.97 -25.15
C GLU A 566 -22.38 -40.34 -25.68
N SER A 567 -23.63 -40.35 -26.04
CA SER A 567 -24.20 -41.57 -26.64
C SER A 567 -25.18 -41.26 -27.80
N LYS A 568 -25.20 -42.14 -28.79
CA LYS A 568 -26.35 -42.26 -29.66
C LYS A 568 -27.39 -43.10 -28.88
N TYR A 569 -28.43 -42.46 -28.35
CA TYR A 569 -29.53 -43.22 -27.76
C TYR A 569 -30.62 -43.42 -28.81
N GLN A 570 -31.14 -44.64 -28.83
CA GLN A 570 -32.41 -44.95 -29.44
C GLN A 570 -33.47 -44.86 -28.34
N GLU A 571 -34.48 -44.04 -28.54
CA GLU A 571 -35.67 -44.03 -27.69
C GLU A 571 -36.29 -45.46 -27.73
N LEU A 572 -36.35 -46.11 -26.60
CA LEU A 572 -37.16 -47.30 -26.41
C LEU A 572 -38.53 -46.83 -25.93
N GLU A 573 -39.55 -46.99 -26.75
CA GLU A 573 -40.94 -46.88 -26.34
C GLU A 573 -41.15 -47.81 -25.13
N LEU A 574 -41.55 -47.22 -23.99
CA LEU A 574 -42.01 -47.97 -22.84
C LEU A 574 -43.38 -48.55 -23.23
N GLU A 575 -43.44 -49.85 -23.51
CA GLU A 575 -44.71 -50.57 -23.52
C GLU A 575 -45.34 -50.44 -22.14
N ASP A 576 -46.55 -49.93 -22.06
CA ASP A 576 -47.31 -49.73 -20.85
C ASP A 576 -47.49 -51.03 -20.08
N GLU A 577 -46.92 -51.12 -18.88
CA GLU A 577 -47.07 -52.24 -17.93
C GLU A 577 -48.51 -52.38 -17.35
N GLU A 578 -49.54 -51.73 -17.95
CA GLU A 578 -50.91 -51.82 -17.44
C GLU A 578 -51.68 -53.08 -17.93
N GLU A 579 -51.22 -53.79 -18.97
CA GLU A 579 -51.94 -55.00 -19.45
C GLU A 579 -51.58 -56.30 -18.72
N SER A 580 -50.55 -56.35 -17.91
CA SER A 580 -50.17 -57.60 -17.22
C SER A 580 -50.84 -57.86 -15.86
N ARG A 581 -51.69 -56.94 -15.34
CA ARG A 581 -52.43 -57.14 -14.08
C ARG A 581 -53.82 -57.70 -14.18
N HIS A 582 -54.31 -57.99 -15.39
CA HIS A 582 -55.64 -58.57 -15.62
C HIS A 582 -55.65 -60.04 -16.06
N ALA A 583 -54.53 -60.72 -16.11
CA ALA A 583 -54.45 -62.11 -16.48
C ALA A 583 -54.21 -63.10 -15.33
N GLU A 584 -54.24 -62.66 -14.06
CA GLU A 584 -54.27 -63.53 -12.89
C GLU A 584 -55.45 -63.13 -11.97
N LYS A 585 -56.65 -63.61 -12.39
CA LYS A 585 -57.77 -63.94 -11.53
C LYS A 585 -58.47 -65.14 -12.02
#